data_535599431833acc5a3f5d93a7a733c53
#
_entry.id   535599431833acc5a3f5d93a7a733c53
#
_cell.length_a   1.000
_cell.length_b   1.000
_cell.length_c   1.000
_cell.angle_alpha   90.00
_cell.angle_beta   90.00
_cell.angle_gamma   90.00
#
_symmetry.space_group_name_H-M   'P 1'
#
loop_
_entity.id
_entity.type
_entity.pdbx_description
1 polymer ?
#
loop_
_entity_poly.entity_id
_entity_poly.type
_entity_poly.pdbx_seq_one_letter_code
_entity_poly.pdbx_strand_id
1 'polypeptide(L)'
;MLEAINLSKQYNGATALDSLNLKIEPGEVFCLLGANGAGKTTTINLFLNFIEPTSGTAKINNLDVTAQPLETKKYIAYIPEQVMLYKNLSGLENLEYFSALAGHDKYSREQLLDFFDQVGLQREAAERRVGTYSKGMRQKVGIAIALAKQARALLLDEPTSGLDPKASNEFSELLKKLSGQGVAVLMATHDLFRAKESGTRVGIMKRGKMVNQLRTEEIGHADLERIYLEHMHD
;
A
#
# COMPACT_ATOMS: atom_id res chain seq x y z
N MET A 1 -2.25 14.01 -1.42
CA MET A 1 -2.86 12.94 -2.24
C MET A 1 -3.85 12.11 -1.43
N LEU A 2 -3.42 11.55 -0.30
CA LEU A 2 -4.29 10.88 0.68
C LEU A 2 -4.40 11.76 1.93
N GLU A 3 -5.60 11.92 2.50
CA GLU A 3 -5.81 12.75 3.68
C GLU A 3 -6.85 12.13 4.60
N ALA A 4 -6.53 12.03 5.89
CA ALA A 4 -7.45 11.68 6.97
C ALA A 4 -7.59 12.89 7.90
N ILE A 5 -8.83 13.27 8.22
CA ILE A 5 -9.17 14.43 9.05
C ILE A 5 -10.04 13.96 10.21
N ASN A 6 -9.47 13.91 11.42
CA ASN A 6 -10.11 13.42 12.64
C ASN A 6 -10.81 12.07 12.44
N LEU A 7 -10.21 11.20 11.60
CA LEU A 7 -10.80 9.97 11.13
C LEU A 7 -10.86 8.94 12.26
N SER A 8 -12.06 8.45 12.58
CA SER A 8 -12.28 7.51 13.68
C SER A 8 -13.15 6.34 13.24
N LYS A 9 -12.91 5.17 13.85
CA LYS A 9 -13.73 3.97 13.68
C LYS A 9 -13.93 3.24 14.99
N GLN A 10 -15.18 2.95 15.28
CA GLN A 10 -15.58 2.09 16.40
C GLN A 10 -16.36 0.87 15.90
N TYR A 11 -16.15 -0.27 16.55
CA TYR A 11 -16.89 -1.50 16.35
C TYR A 11 -17.47 -1.95 17.68
N ASN A 12 -18.79 -2.01 17.80
CA ASN A 12 -19.48 -2.48 19.01
C ASN A 12 -18.93 -1.85 20.32
N GLY A 13 -18.64 -0.54 20.29
CA GLY A 13 -18.09 0.20 21.43
C GLY A 13 -16.55 0.14 21.57
N ALA A 14 -15.87 -0.74 20.83
CA ALA A 14 -14.40 -0.77 20.81
C ALA A 14 -13.84 0.18 19.77
N THR A 15 -12.94 1.07 20.17
CA THR A 15 -12.28 2.03 19.26
C THR A 15 -11.13 1.35 18.52
N ALA A 16 -11.26 1.19 17.21
CA ALA A 16 -10.24 0.63 16.33
C ALA A 16 -9.34 1.72 15.70
N LEU A 17 -9.87 2.94 15.55
CA LEU A 17 -9.13 4.12 15.10
C LEU A 17 -9.70 5.34 15.83
N ASP A 18 -8.83 6.19 16.37
CA ASP A 18 -9.19 7.35 17.16
C ASP A 18 -8.53 8.63 16.61
N SER A 19 -9.38 9.47 15.99
CA SER A 19 -9.06 10.84 15.56
C SER A 19 -7.76 10.94 14.73
N LEU A 20 -7.56 9.99 13.80
CA LEU A 20 -6.39 10.00 12.94
C LEU A 20 -6.38 11.26 12.07
N ASN A 21 -5.28 12.02 12.16
CA ASN A 21 -4.94 13.10 11.24
C ASN A 21 -3.67 12.71 10.48
N LEU A 22 -3.79 12.58 9.16
CA LEU A 22 -2.72 12.13 8.29
C LEU A 22 -2.86 12.79 6.93
N LYS A 23 -1.74 13.26 6.38
CA LYS A 23 -1.65 13.73 5.00
C LYS A 23 -0.45 13.10 4.33
N ILE A 24 -0.65 12.53 3.15
CA ILE A 24 0.38 11.91 2.32
C ILE A 24 0.38 12.61 0.98
N GLU A 25 1.50 13.23 0.63
CA GLU A 25 1.65 13.98 -0.60
C GLU A 25 2.07 13.07 -1.78
N PRO A 26 1.90 13.50 -3.03
CA PRO A 26 2.49 12.82 -4.17
C PRO A 26 4.01 12.64 -3.99
N GLY A 27 4.52 11.45 -4.30
CA GLY A 27 5.95 11.15 -4.14
C GLY A 27 6.37 10.78 -2.72
N GLU A 28 5.45 10.65 -1.78
CA GLU A 28 5.72 10.25 -0.41
C GLU A 28 5.42 8.77 -0.18
N VAL A 29 6.30 8.05 0.52
CA VAL A 29 6.04 6.72 1.08
C VAL A 29 5.85 6.87 2.59
N PHE A 30 4.61 6.79 3.04
CA PHE A 30 4.25 6.83 4.45
C PHE A 30 4.06 5.41 4.97
N CYS A 31 4.90 5.01 5.93
CA CYS A 31 4.81 3.71 6.57
C CYS A 31 4.05 3.81 7.90
N LEU A 32 2.91 3.12 7.97
CA LEU A 32 2.10 2.97 9.17
C LEU A 32 2.62 1.78 9.96
N LEU A 33 3.39 2.03 11.00
CA LEU A 33 4.07 1.03 11.82
C LEU A 33 3.30 0.76 13.10
N GLY A 34 3.14 -0.51 13.49
CA GLY A 34 2.48 -0.88 14.74
C GLY A 34 2.20 -2.37 14.85
N ALA A 35 1.92 -2.82 16.05
CA ALA A 35 1.54 -4.21 16.32
C ALA A 35 0.20 -4.59 15.64
N ASN A 36 -0.12 -5.88 15.65
CA ASN A 36 -1.44 -6.34 15.21
C ASN A 36 -2.53 -5.72 16.11
N GLY A 37 -3.62 -5.27 15.49
CA GLY A 37 -4.68 -4.56 16.20
C GLY A 37 -4.40 -3.07 16.47
N ALA A 38 -3.27 -2.50 16.04
CA ALA A 38 -2.96 -1.08 16.23
C ALA A 38 -3.86 -0.11 15.43
N GLY A 39 -4.65 -0.61 14.45
CA GLY A 39 -5.54 0.19 13.62
C GLY A 39 -5.07 0.38 12.16
N LYS A 40 -3.94 -0.22 11.76
CA LYS A 40 -3.34 -0.07 10.42
C LYS A 40 -4.28 -0.50 9.28
N THR A 41 -4.74 -1.75 9.31
CA THR A 41 -5.68 -2.28 8.30
C THR A 41 -7.04 -1.56 8.34
N THR A 42 -7.50 -1.12 9.52
CA THR A 42 -8.70 -0.29 9.65
C THR A 42 -8.53 1.03 8.90
N THR A 43 -7.36 1.67 9.00
CA THR A 43 -7.04 2.90 8.25
C THR A 43 -7.09 2.66 6.74
N ILE A 44 -6.47 1.59 6.25
CA ILE A 44 -6.52 1.21 4.82
C ILE A 44 -7.97 0.98 4.38
N ASN A 45 -8.76 0.22 5.14
CA ASN A 45 -10.15 -0.09 4.80
C ASN A 45 -11.05 1.14 4.76
N LEU A 46 -10.79 2.16 5.59
CA LEU A 46 -11.48 3.44 5.55
C LEU A 46 -11.14 4.22 4.26
N PHE A 47 -9.87 4.28 3.86
CA PHE A 47 -9.49 4.89 2.58
C PHE A 47 -10.07 4.16 1.37
N LEU A 48 -10.20 2.83 1.44
CA LEU A 48 -10.83 2.01 0.40
C LEU A 48 -12.37 2.12 0.38
N ASN A 49 -12.95 2.76 1.40
CA ASN A 49 -14.40 2.75 1.64
C ASN A 49 -14.98 1.32 1.68
N PHE A 50 -14.23 0.38 2.26
CA PHE A 50 -14.72 -0.97 2.57
C PHE A 50 -15.50 -0.98 3.88
N ILE A 51 -15.25 0.02 4.74
CA ILE A 51 -15.97 0.31 5.96
C ILE A 51 -16.22 1.83 6.05
N GLU A 52 -17.36 2.23 6.62
CA GLU A 52 -17.67 3.64 6.87
C GLU A 52 -16.98 4.14 8.14
N PRO A 53 -16.51 5.40 8.18
CA PRO A 53 -16.02 6.01 9.40
C PRO A 53 -17.15 6.20 10.42
N THR A 54 -16.81 6.14 11.70
CA THR A 54 -17.74 6.54 12.79
C THR A 54 -17.80 8.07 12.90
N SER A 55 -16.66 8.73 12.66
CA SER A 55 -16.55 10.20 12.55
C SER A 55 -15.32 10.59 11.76
N GLY A 56 -15.23 11.85 11.38
CA GLY A 56 -14.14 12.36 10.55
C GLY A 56 -14.29 11.97 9.08
N THR A 57 -13.24 12.21 8.30
CA THR A 57 -13.28 12.10 6.85
C THR A 57 -11.96 11.52 6.30
N ALA A 58 -12.04 10.62 5.33
CA ALA A 58 -10.93 10.21 4.49
C ALA A 58 -11.11 10.79 3.07
N LYS A 59 -10.04 11.35 2.50
CA LYS A 59 -10.04 11.92 1.15
C LYS A 59 -8.93 11.33 0.31
N ILE A 60 -9.22 11.18 -0.99
CA ILE A 60 -8.27 10.77 -2.03
C ILE A 60 -8.36 11.80 -3.15
N ASN A 61 -7.25 12.44 -3.49
CA ASN A 61 -7.20 13.51 -4.48
C ASN A 61 -8.25 14.61 -4.22
N ASN A 62 -8.39 15.03 -2.96
CA ASN A 62 -9.38 15.98 -2.42
C ASN A 62 -10.85 15.54 -2.52
N LEU A 63 -11.14 14.32 -2.98
CA LEU A 63 -12.48 13.75 -3.02
C LEU A 63 -12.75 12.93 -1.76
N ASP A 64 -13.92 13.10 -1.16
CA ASP A 64 -14.35 12.31 0.00
C ASP A 64 -14.67 10.87 -0.43
N VAL A 65 -14.09 9.89 0.28
CA VAL A 65 -14.21 8.47 -0.09
C VAL A 65 -15.63 7.94 0.10
N THR A 66 -16.39 8.50 1.05
CA THR A 66 -17.76 8.10 1.32
C THR A 66 -18.74 8.74 0.35
N ALA A 67 -18.55 10.04 0.06
CA ALA A 67 -19.43 10.79 -0.84
C ALA A 67 -19.19 10.44 -2.31
N GLN A 68 -17.97 10.10 -2.72
CA GLN A 68 -17.58 9.85 -4.10
C GLN A 68 -16.77 8.55 -4.27
N PRO A 69 -17.30 7.39 -3.85
CA PRO A 69 -16.53 6.15 -3.74
C PRO A 69 -15.99 5.63 -5.08
N LEU A 70 -16.74 5.76 -6.16
CA LEU A 70 -16.31 5.29 -7.47
C LEU A 70 -15.24 6.21 -8.08
N GLU A 71 -15.36 7.53 -7.87
CA GLU A 71 -14.37 8.49 -8.36
C GLU A 71 -13.03 8.32 -7.63
N THR A 72 -13.05 8.18 -6.30
CA THR A 72 -11.83 7.99 -5.50
C THR A 72 -11.07 6.72 -5.89
N LYS A 73 -11.78 5.64 -6.23
CA LYS A 73 -11.17 4.38 -6.66
C LYS A 73 -10.40 4.46 -7.97
N LYS A 74 -10.66 5.46 -8.81
CA LYS A 74 -9.87 5.68 -10.05
C LYS A 74 -8.42 6.05 -9.76
N TYR A 75 -8.15 6.68 -8.62
CA TYR A 75 -6.83 7.20 -8.25
C TYR A 75 -5.96 6.23 -7.45
N ILE A 76 -6.55 5.17 -6.89
CA ILE A 76 -5.85 4.27 -5.97
C ILE A 76 -5.77 2.84 -6.49
N ALA A 77 -4.73 2.13 -6.05
CA ALA A 77 -4.69 0.68 -6.11
C ALA A 77 -4.39 0.11 -4.71
N TYR A 78 -4.95 -1.05 -4.44
CA TYR A 78 -4.77 -1.78 -3.18
C TYR A 78 -4.00 -3.07 -3.42
N ILE A 79 -2.95 -3.27 -2.65
CA ILE A 79 -2.14 -4.48 -2.66
C ILE A 79 -2.24 -5.11 -1.26
N PRO A 80 -3.05 -6.14 -1.09
CA PRO A 80 -3.15 -6.87 0.16
C PRO A 80 -1.90 -7.70 0.44
N GLU A 81 -1.76 -8.19 1.66
CA GLU A 81 -0.70 -9.13 2.03
C GLU A 81 -0.64 -10.35 1.10
N GLN A 82 -1.80 -10.85 0.68
CA GLN A 82 -1.92 -11.93 -0.30
C GLN A 82 -2.64 -11.42 -1.56
N VAL A 83 -1.87 -11.16 -2.61
CA VAL A 83 -2.43 -10.76 -3.91
C VAL A 83 -3.16 -11.94 -4.55
N MET A 84 -4.47 -11.78 -4.71
CA MET A 84 -5.35 -12.78 -5.30
C MET A 84 -5.41 -12.57 -6.82
N LEU A 85 -4.83 -13.52 -7.55
CA LEU A 85 -4.81 -13.56 -9.01
C LEU A 85 -5.46 -14.86 -9.49
N TYR A 86 -5.91 -14.88 -10.73
CA TYR A 86 -6.45 -16.09 -11.36
C TYR A 86 -5.32 -17.08 -11.64
N LYS A 87 -5.21 -18.12 -10.81
CA LYS A 87 -4.09 -19.07 -10.81
C LYS A 87 -3.92 -19.83 -12.12
N ASN A 88 -5.00 -20.04 -12.87
CA ASN A 88 -5.01 -20.75 -14.16
C ASN A 88 -4.57 -19.86 -15.32
N LEU A 89 -4.58 -18.54 -15.15
CA LEU A 89 -4.11 -17.57 -16.13
C LEU A 89 -2.62 -17.27 -15.91
N SER A 90 -1.95 -16.82 -16.97
CA SER A 90 -0.59 -16.27 -16.89
C SER A 90 -0.56 -14.93 -16.18
N GLY A 91 0.63 -14.42 -15.86
CA GLY A 91 0.78 -13.06 -15.36
C GLY A 91 0.23 -12.03 -16.33
N LEU A 92 0.55 -12.20 -17.62
CA LEU A 92 0.10 -11.31 -18.69
C LEU A 92 -1.42 -11.29 -18.83
N GLU A 93 -2.07 -12.44 -18.86
CA GLU A 93 -3.54 -12.54 -18.92
C GLU A 93 -4.21 -11.94 -17.68
N ASN A 94 -3.62 -12.10 -16.48
CA ASN A 94 -4.11 -11.42 -15.28
C ASN A 94 -3.98 -9.90 -15.42
N LEU A 95 -2.84 -9.39 -15.89
CA LEU A 95 -2.63 -7.95 -16.07
C LEU A 95 -3.61 -7.37 -17.10
N GLU A 96 -3.80 -8.04 -18.25
CA GLU A 96 -4.77 -7.66 -19.27
C GLU A 96 -6.20 -7.60 -18.70
N TYR A 97 -6.61 -8.67 -17.99
CA TYR A 97 -7.93 -8.75 -17.38
C TYR A 97 -8.19 -7.59 -16.39
N PHE A 98 -7.26 -7.37 -15.45
CA PHE A 98 -7.46 -6.34 -14.43
C PHE A 98 -7.31 -4.92 -14.97
N SER A 99 -6.48 -4.68 -15.99
CA SER A 99 -6.39 -3.39 -16.66
C SER A 99 -7.67 -3.07 -17.44
N ALA A 100 -8.24 -4.05 -18.15
CA ALA A 100 -9.52 -3.91 -18.83
C ALA A 100 -10.66 -3.61 -17.85
N LEU A 101 -10.69 -4.31 -16.70
CA LEU A 101 -11.66 -4.07 -15.62
C LEU A 101 -11.54 -2.64 -15.05
N ALA A 102 -10.33 -2.06 -15.07
CA ALA A 102 -10.09 -0.68 -14.66
C ALA A 102 -10.42 0.35 -15.76
N GLY A 103 -10.90 -0.07 -16.92
CA GLY A 103 -11.23 0.79 -18.06
C GLY A 103 -10.07 1.02 -19.04
N HIS A 104 -9.01 0.25 -18.94
CA HIS A 104 -7.82 0.31 -19.80
C HIS A 104 -7.70 -0.98 -20.64
N ASP A 105 -8.62 -1.18 -21.58
CA ASP A 105 -8.75 -2.37 -22.44
C ASP A 105 -7.99 -2.29 -23.77
N LYS A 106 -7.23 -1.22 -24.00
CA LYS A 106 -6.55 -0.94 -25.28
C LYS A 106 -5.03 -1.11 -25.25
N TYR A 107 -4.47 -1.65 -24.17
CA TYR A 107 -3.05 -1.91 -24.13
C TYR A 107 -2.66 -3.02 -25.11
N SER A 108 -1.63 -2.77 -25.92
CA SER A 108 -1.01 -3.82 -26.71
C SER A 108 -0.26 -4.80 -25.80
N ARG A 109 0.00 -6.01 -26.31
CA ARG A 109 0.82 -7.00 -25.59
C ARG A 109 2.18 -6.43 -25.16
N GLU A 110 2.84 -5.64 -26.00
CA GLU A 110 4.13 -5.02 -25.69
C GLU A 110 4.01 -4.02 -24.54
N GLN A 111 2.98 -3.19 -24.54
CA GLN A 111 2.73 -2.25 -23.43
C GLN A 111 2.46 -2.97 -22.10
N LEU A 112 1.76 -4.12 -22.15
CA LEU A 112 1.54 -4.94 -20.95
C LEU A 112 2.85 -5.55 -20.44
N LEU A 113 3.74 -6.01 -21.33
CA LEU A 113 5.06 -6.52 -20.98
C LEU A 113 5.97 -5.41 -20.40
N ASP A 114 5.86 -4.18 -20.90
CA ASP A 114 6.59 -3.04 -20.36
C ASP A 114 6.24 -2.74 -18.89
N PHE A 115 4.98 -2.98 -18.46
CA PHE A 115 4.63 -2.88 -17.05
C PHE A 115 5.33 -3.95 -16.20
N PHE A 116 5.54 -5.16 -16.73
CA PHE A 116 6.31 -6.18 -16.02
C PHE A 116 7.80 -5.81 -15.93
N ASP A 117 8.39 -5.26 -16.99
CA ASP A 117 9.76 -4.74 -16.94
C ASP A 117 9.91 -3.64 -15.89
N GLN A 118 8.93 -2.73 -15.78
CA GLN A 118 8.93 -1.66 -14.79
C GLN A 118 8.95 -2.17 -13.33
N VAL A 119 8.28 -3.29 -13.07
CA VAL A 119 8.25 -3.91 -11.72
C VAL A 119 9.33 -4.99 -11.53
N GLY A 120 10.20 -5.19 -12.52
CA GLY A 120 11.29 -6.17 -12.46
C GLY A 120 10.81 -7.63 -12.47
N LEU A 121 9.72 -7.92 -13.18
CA LEU A 121 9.30 -9.29 -13.50
C LEU A 121 9.74 -9.62 -14.92
N GLN A 122 10.54 -10.69 -15.07
CA GLN A 122 11.03 -11.11 -16.37
C GLN A 122 9.88 -11.46 -17.33
N ARG A 123 10.02 -11.11 -18.62
CA ARG A 123 8.99 -11.34 -19.64
C ARG A 123 8.62 -12.80 -19.79
N GLU A 124 9.61 -13.71 -19.68
CA GLU A 124 9.38 -15.16 -19.72
C GLU A 124 8.52 -15.64 -18.52
N ALA A 125 8.68 -14.97 -17.37
CA ALA A 125 7.83 -15.25 -16.21
C ALA A 125 6.41 -14.76 -16.44
N ALA A 126 6.21 -13.61 -17.11
CA ALA A 126 4.88 -13.06 -17.39
C ALA A 126 3.97 -14.02 -18.17
N GLU A 127 4.56 -14.89 -19.02
CA GLU A 127 3.85 -15.89 -19.82
C GLU A 127 3.46 -17.15 -19.04
N ARG A 128 4.02 -17.37 -17.85
CA ARG A 128 3.72 -18.58 -17.05
C ARG A 128 2.47 -18.38 -16.23
N ARG A 129 1.79 -19.49 -15.90
CA ARG A 129 0.61 -19.47 -15.01
C ARG A 129 0.98 -18.98 -13.62
N VAL A 130 0.19 -18.04 -13.09
CA VAL A 130 0.37 -17.43 -11.77
C VAL A 130 0.34 -18.47 -10.63
N GLY A 131 -0.30 -19.61 -10.84
CA GLY A 131 -0.26 -20.73 -9.88
C GLY A 131 1.16 -21.18 -9.51
N THR A 132 2.16 -20.93 -10.38
CA THR A 132 3.59 -21.28 -10.16
C THR A 132 4.41 -20.14 -9.56
N TYR A 133 3.80 -18.96 -9.32
CA TYR A 133 4.51 -17.77 -8.85
C TYR A 133 4.84 -17.83 -7.36
N SER A 134 6.02 -17.32 -7.00
CA SER A 134 6.33 -16.97 -5.62
C SER A 134 5.43 -15.84 -5.11
N LYS A 135 5.39 -15.61 -3.79
CA LYS A 135 4.66 -14.48 -3.21
C LYS A 135 5.15 -13.16 -3.80
N GLY A 136 6.48 -12.95 -3.88
CA GLY A 136 7.07 -11.73 -4.45
C GLY A 136 6.70 -11.50 -5.92
N MET A 137 6.65 -12.55 -6.73
CA MET A 137 6.18 -12.42 -8.12
C MET A 137 4.71 -11.97 -8.19
N ARG A 138 3.83 -12.51 -7.34
CA ARG A 138 2.42 -12.06 -7.28
C ARG A 138 2.31 -10.61 -6.81
N GLN A 139 3.13 -10.17 -5.85
CA GLN A 139 3.19 -8.76 -5.44
C GLN A 139 3.59 -7.85 -6.61
N LYS A 140 4.61 -8.23 -7.39
CA LYS A 140 5.02 -7.51 -8.59
C LYS A 140 3.89 -7.40 -9.62
N VAL A 141 3.11 -8.47 -9.84
CA VAL A 141 1.91 -8.40 -10.71
C VAL A 141 0.88 -7.41 -10.16
N GLY A 142 0.64 -7.42 -8.85
CA GLY A 142 -0.26 -6.45 -8.21
C GLY A 142 0.18 -5.00 -8.48
N ILE A 143 1.48 -4.70 -8.37
CA ILE A 143 2.01 -3.38 -8.72
C ILE A 143 1.90 -3.09 -10.22
N ALA A 144 2.17 -4.07 -11.11
CA ALA A 144 1.98 -3.90 -12.56
C ALA A 144 0.52 -3.55 -12.91
N ILE A 145 -0.45 -4.19 -12.26
CA ILE A 145 -1.88 -3.86 -12.38
C ILE A 145 -2.15 -2.41 -11.93
N ALA A 146 -1.54 -1.98 -10.82
CA ALA A 146 -1.67 -0.61 -10.33
C ALA A 146 -1.12 0.42 -11.32
N LEU A 147 0.02 0.12 -11.97
CA LEU A 147 0.62 0.94 -13.01
C LEU A 147 -0.26 0.99 -14.26
N ALA A 148 -0.73 -0.16 -14.74
CA ALA A 148 -1.64 -0.24 -15.89
C ALA A 148 -2.96 0.52 -15.65
N LYS A 149 -3.46 0.52 -14.42
CA LYS A 149 -4.59 1.34 -13.97
C LYS A 149 -4.27 2.83 -13.87
N GLN A 150 -3.00 3.23 -13.97
CA GLN A 150 -2.52 4.60 -13.77
C GLN A 150 -2.85 5.15 -12.36
N ALA A 151 -2.78 4.29 -11.35
CA ALA A 151 -3.04 4.67 -9.98
C ALA A 151 -2.02 5.73 -9.51
N ARG A 152 -2.51 6.78 -8.84
CA ARG A 152 -1.69 7.87 -8.28
C ARG A 152 -1.34 7.65 -6.83
N ALA A 153 -2.01 6.70 -6.18
CA ALA A 153 -1.67 6.27 -4.82
C ALA A 153 -1.80 4.75 -4.67
N LEU A 154 -0.92 4.18 -3.86
CA LEU A 154 -0.91 2.76 -3.49
C LEU A 154 -1.24 2.63 -1.99
N LEU A 155 -2.17 1.73 -1.69
CA LEU A 155 -2.48 1.29 -0.33
C LEU A 155 -1.96 -0.14 -0.20
N LEU A 156 -0.99 -0.37 0.68
CA LEU A 156 -0.27 -1.63 0.82
C LEU A 156 -0.47 -2.18 2.24
N ASP A 157 -0.99 -3.39 2.37
CA ASP A 157 -1.17 -4.02 3.68
C ASP A 157 -0.18 -5.19 3.82
N GLU A 158 0.84 -5.04 4.68
CA GLU A 158 1.91 -6.01 4.95
C GLU A 158 2.56 -6.59 3.67
N PRO A 159 2.96 -5.75 2.67
CA PRO A 159 3.31 -6.24 1.34
C PRO A 159 4.58 -7.09 1.30
N THR A 160 5.47 -6.94 2.29
CA THR A 160 6.74 -7.69 2.39
C THR A 160 6.69 -8.86 3.36
N SER A 161 5.56 -9.05 4.07
CA SER A 161 5.37 -10.18 4.98
C SER A 161 5.63 -11.52 4.28
N GLY A 162 6.50 -12.36 4.84
CA GLY A 162 6.82 -13.68 4.29
C GLY A 162 7.56 -13.68 2.95
N LEU A 163 8.10 -12.55 2.51
CA LEU A 163 9.08 -12.51 1.42
C LEU A 163 10.47 -12.84 1.95
N ASP A 164 11.30 -13.45 1.10
CA ASP A 164 12.73 -13.56 1.40
C ASP A 164 13.41 -12.18 1.38
N PRO A 165 14.62 -12.04 1.98
CA PRO A 165 15.30 -10.75 2.08
C PRO A 165 15.56 -10.08 0.73
N LYS A 166 15.87 -10.87 -0.32
CA LYS A 166 16.14 -10.34 -1.67
C LYS A 166 14.86 -9.76 -2.27
N ALA A 167 13.76 -10.52 -2.26
CA ALA A 167 12.47 -10.06 -2.78
C ALA A 167 11.94 -8.83 -2.03
N SER A 168 12.16 -8.78 -0.70
CA SER A 168 11.81 -7.62 0.12
C SER A 168 12.61 -6.37 -0.25
N ASN A 169 13.92 -6.50 -0.51
CA ASN A 169 14.76 -5.39 -0.96
C ASN A 169 14.33 -4.89 -2.35
N GLU A 170 14.12 -5.81 -3.29
CA GLU A 170 13.62 -5.46 -4.63
C GLU A 170 12.27 -4.71 -4.55
N PHE A 171 11.39 -5.13 -3.64
CA PHE A 171 10.11 -4.46 -3.43
C PHE A 171 10.30 -3.06 -2.84
N SER A 172 11.21 -2.87 -1.87
CA SER A 172 11.53 -1.56 -1.31
C SER A 172 12.06 -0.60 -2.37
N GLU A 173 12.98 -1.05 -3.23
CA GLU A 173 13.51 -0.25 -4.34
C GLU A 173 12.43 0.10 -5.37
N LEU A 174 11.51 -0.83 -5.65
CA LEU A 174 10.36 -0.57 -6.52
C LEU A 174 9.47 0.55 -5.94
N LEU A 175 9.17 0.54 -4.65
CA LEU A 175 8.39 1.60 -4.01
C LEU A 175 9.09 2.96 -4.07
N LYS A 176 10.42 3.01 -3.83
CA LYS A 176 11.21 4.25 -3.98
C LYS A 176 11.16 4.78 -5.42
N LYS A 177 11.30 3.91 -6.41
CA LYS A 177 11.18 4.28 -7.83
C LYS A 177 9.82 4.88 -8.14
N LEU A 178 8.73 4.25 -7.68
CA LEU A 178 7.36 4.71 -7.94
C LEU A 178 7.07 6.03 -7.22
N SER A 179 7.53 6.19 -5.98
CA SER A 179 7.39 7.47 -5.27
C SER A 179 8.18 8.58 -5.97
N GLY A 180 9.39 8.30 -6.46
CA GLY A 180 10.16 9.23 -7.28
C GLY A 180 9.44 9.67 -8.58
N GLN A 181 8.48 8.89 -9.05
CA GLN A 181 7.59 9.22 -10.17
C GLN A 181 6.31 9.96 -9.74
N GLY A 182 6.18 10.32 -8.47
CA GLY A 182 5.05 11.06 -7.93
C GLY A 182 3.90 10.20 -7.38
N VAL A 183 4.05 8.88 -7.31
CA VAL A 183 3.05 8.00 -6.69
C VAL A 183 3.10 8.15 -5.17
N ALA A 184 1.96 8.45 -4.54
CA ALA A 184 1.82 8.43 -3.08
C ALA A 184 1.64 7.01 -2.57
N VAL A 185 2.30 6.64 -1.48
CA VAL A 185 2.19 5.28 -0.91
C VAL A 185 1.82 5.34 0.56
N LEU A 186 0.79 4.62 0.95
CA LEU A 186 0.48 4.28 2.34
C LEU A 186 0.75 2.78 2.53
N MET A 187 1.77 2.44 3.32
CA MET A 187 2.14 1.07 3.61
C MET A 187 1.92 0.76 5.10
N ALA A 188 1.03 -0.18 5.40
CA ALA A 188 0.90 -0.73 6.74
C ALA A 188 1.89 -1.88 6.92
N THR A 189 2.67 -1.84 8.00
CA THR A 189 3.63 -2.90 8.33
C THR A 189 3.92 -2.98 9.83
N HIS A 190 4.43 -4.12 10.29
CA HIS A 190 5.00 -4.28 11.62
C HIS A 190 6.53 -4.41 11.57
N ASP A 191 7.13 -4.41 10.38
CA ASP A 191 8.56 -4.54 10.14
C ASP A 191 9.24 -3.15 10.16
N LEU A 192 9.95 -2.87 11.28
CA LEU A 192 10.69 -1.61 11.47
C LEU A 192 11.76 -1.39 10.39
N PHE A 193 12.49 -2.47 10.05
CA PHE A 193 13.54 -2.37 9.06
C PHE A 193 12.97 -1.95 7.70
N ARG A 194 11.89 -2.60 7.25
CA ARG A 194 11.23 -2.26 5.98
C ARG A 194 10.58 -0.89 6.01
N ALA A 195 9.99 -0.48 7.13
CA ALA A 195 9.45 0.87 7.29
C ALA A 195 10.54 1.94 7.11
N LYS A 196 11.73 1.72 7.70
CA LYS A 196 12.87 2.64 7.56
C LYS A 196 13.45 2.65 6.15
N GLU A 197 13.60 1.46 5.53
CA GLU A 197 14.20 1.32 4.20
C GLU A 197 13.31 1.88 3.07
N SER A 198 12.00 1.66 3.14
CA SER A 198 11.08 2.04 2.07
C SER A 198 10.44 3.41 2.28
N GLY A 199 10.23 3.79 3.55
CA GLY A 199 9.48 4.99 3.91
C GLY A 199 10.28 6.27 3.76
N THR A 200 9.60 7.34 3.37
CA THR A 200 10.08 8.72 3.54
C THR A 200 9.68 9.26 4.90
N ARG A 201 8.54 8.75 5.42
CA ARG A 201 8.02 9.08 6.74
C ARG A 201 7.39 7.84 7.38
N VAL A 202 7.55 7.71 8.70
CA VAL A 202 6.97 6.63 9.50
C VAL A 202 6.00 7.22 10.52
N GLY A 203 4.82 6.63 10.64
CA GLY A 203 3.87 6.90 11.72
C GLY A 203 3.74 5.68 12.62
N ILE A 204 3.95 5.85 13.93
CA ILE A 204 3.81 4.77 14.92
C ILE A 204 2.38 4.77 15.44
N MET A 205 1.70 3.63 15.28
CA MET A 205 0.33 3.42 15.76
C MET A 205 0.28 2.49 16.97
N LYS A 206 -0.51 2.88 17.96
CA LYS A 206 -0.81 2.06 19.14
C LYS A 206 -2.29 2.22 19.52
N ARG A 207 -3.01 1.11 19.66
CA ARG A 207 -4.42 1.07 20.12
C ARG A 207 -5.32 2.08 19.37
N GLY A 208 -5.18 2.16 18.06
CA GLY A 208 -5.98 3.05 17.20
C GLY A 208 -5.49 4.50 17.12
N LYS A 209 -4.42 4.87 17.81
CA LYS A 209 -3.89 6.23 17.80
C LYS A 209 -2.55 6.32 17.07
N MET A 210 -2.34 7.41 16.36
CA MET A 210 -1.02 7.81 15.88
C MET A 210 -0.26 8.46 17.06
N VAL A 211 0.73 7.75 17.60
CA VAL A 211 1.47 8.21 18.80
C VAL A 211 2.75 8.96 18.45
N ASN A 212 3.30 8.75 17.26
CA ASN A 212 4.46 9.49 16.77
C ASN A 212 4.49 9.52 15.24
N GLN A 213 5.15 10.54 14.66
CA GLN A 213 5.46 10.63 13.24
C GLN A 213 6.89 11.14 13.06
N LEU A 214 7.67 10.48 12.22
CA LEU A 214 9.10 10.73 12.04
C LEU A 214 9.46 10.73 10.55
N ARG A 215 10.38 11.60 10.15
CA ARG A 215 11.03 11.51 8.84
C ARG A 215 12.15 10.49 8.89
N THR A 216 12.19 9.60 7.92
CA THR A 216 13.18 8.51 7.91
C THR A 216 14.60 9.02 7.66
N GLU A 217 14.76 10.13 6.97
CA GLU A 217 16.07 10.76 6.72
C GLU A 217 16.74 11.32 7.99
N GLU A 218 15.93 11.65 9.01
CA GLU A 218 16.38 12.29 10.26
C GLU A 218 16.80 11.28 11.34
N ILE A 219 16.54 9.98 11.14
CA ILE A 219 16.74 8.93 12.15
C ILE A 219 17.48 7.72 11.60
N GLY A 220 18.28 7.03 12.43
CA GLY A 220 18.85 5.74 12.11
C GLY A 220 17.88 4.57 12.39
N HIS A 221 18.28 3.33 12.00
CA HIS A 221 17.51 2.13 12.32
C HIS A 221 17.39 1.91 13.83
N ALA A 222 18.48 2.08 14.57
CA ALA A 222 18.52 1.93 16.03
C ALA A 222 17.64 2.99 16.74
N ASP A 223 17.57 4.21 16.21
CA ASP A 223 16.70 5.25 16.75
C ASP A 223 15.23 4.91 16.56
N LEU A 224 14.85 4.45 15.36
CA LEU A 224 13.47 4.04 15.10
C LEU A 224 13.05 2.88 16.01
N GLU A 225 13.92 1.87 16.20
CA GLU A 225 13.66 0.75 17.09
C GLU A 225 13.49 1.23 18.55
N ARG A 226 14.39 2.07 19.05
CA ARG A 226 14.30 2.63 20.40
C ARG A 226 13.00 3.41 20.60
N ILE A 227 12.66 4.34 19.69
CA ILE A 227 11.44 5.14 19.77
C ILE A 227 10.19 4.24 19.70
N TYR A 228 10.20 3.21 18.83
CA TYR A 228 9.11 2.25 18.75
C TYR A 228 8.91 1.51 20.07
N LEU A 229 9.98 1.00 20.67
CA LEU A 229 9.91 0.29 21.95
C LEU A 229 9.46 1.19 23.09
N GLU A 230 9.92 2.43 23.17
CA GLU A 230 9.45 3.43 24.16
C GLU A 230 7.93 3.61 24.11
N HIS A 231 7.33 3.61 22.92
CA HIS A 231 5.87 3.72 22.76
C HIS A 231 5.13 2.39 23.00
N MET A 232 5.80 1.21 22.90
CA MET A 232 5.15 -0.09 23.03
C MET A 232 5.20 -0.68 24.44
N HIS A 233 6.07 -0.17 25.33
CA HIS A 233 6.28 -0.69 26.69
C HIS A 233 5.17 -0.43 27.72
N ASP A 234 4.00 0.20 27.34
CA ASP A 234 2.89 0.45 28.28
C ASP A 234 1.70 -0.50 28.06
#